data_4dc23bc8d6ea50b83683a4054d533511
#
_entry.id   4dc23bc8d6ea50b83683a4054d533511
#
_cell.length_a   1.000
_cell.length_b   1.000
_cell.length_c   1.000
_cell.angle_alpha   90.00
_cell.angle_beta   90.00
_cell.angle_gamma   90.00
#
_symmetry.space_group_name_H-M   'P 1'
#
loop_
_entity.id
_entity.type
_entity.pdbx_description
1 polymer ?
#
loop_
_entity_poly.entity_id
_entity_poly.type
_entity_poly.pdbx_seq_one_letter_code
_entity_poly.pdbx_strand_id
1 'polypeptide(L)'
;QYDFSFFEYWASDYAGHKQDMPWAIKQLEVFDGVLKGLLTNWNMENDLVLLTSDHGNMEDLGTRKHTAAHVPLLLFGAKTNRDAFTDVSDLTGVTPAMSSLLGL
;
A
#
# COMPACT_ATOMS: atom_id res chain seq x y z
N GLN A 1 -13.66 18.36 1.42
CA GLN A 1 -12.64 17.64 2.19
C GLN A 1 -13.22 16.29 2.60
N TYR A 2 -12.43 15.23 2.53
CA TYR A 2 -12.83 13.86 2.88
C TYR A 2 -11.95 13.38 4.02
N ASP A 3 -12.52 12.60 4.95
CA ASP A 3 -11.77 12.01 6.06
C ASP A 3 -11.01 10.74 5.64
N PHE A 4 -11.44 10.11 4.54
CA PHE A 4 -10.82 8.94 3.96
C PHE A 4 -10.85 8.99 2.42
N SER A 5 -9.75 8.56 1.81
CA SER A 5 -9.64 8.37 0.36
C SER A 5 -8.98 7.03 0.06
N PHE A 6 -9.50 6.32 -0.92
CA PHE A 6 -9.00 5.02 -1.36
C PHE A 6 -8.54 5.10 -2.82
N PHE A 7 -7.38 4.52 -3.10
CA PHE A 7 -6.81 4.44 -4.44
C PHE A 7 -6.25 3.05 -4.69
N GLU A 8 -6.57 2.47 -5.84
CA GLU A 8 -6.07 1.17 -6.29
C GLU A 8 -5.07 1.33 -7.44
N TYR A 9 -3.97 0.58 -7.40
CA TYR A 9 -2.95 0.56 -8.43
C TYR A 9 -2.85 -0.84 -9.07
N TRP A 10 -3.65 -1.06 -10.10
CA TRP A 10 -3.80 -2.34 -10.78
C TRP A 10 -2.59 -2.74 -11.65
N ALA A 11 -1.73 -1.79 -12.03
CA ALA A 11 -0.62 -2.07 -12.93
C ALA A 11 0.39 -3.06 -12.34
N SER A 12 0.53 -3.11 -11.02
CA SER A 12 1.39 -4.06 -10.31
C SER A 12 0.88 -5.49 -10.44
N ASP A 13 -0.41 -5.71 -10.23
CA ASP A 13 -1.03 -7.04 -10.38
C ASP A 13 -0.91 -7.53 -11.83
N TYR A 14 -1.22 -6.67 -12.79
CA TYR A 14 -1.08 -7.00 -14.21
C TYR A 14 0.37 -7.34 -14.59
N ALA A 15 1.37 -6.65 -14.00
CA ALA A 15 2.78 -6.93 -14.22
C ALA A 15 3.16 -8.34 -13.75
N GLY A 16 2.70 -8.75 -12.58
CA GLY A 16 2.90 -10.09 -12.05
C GLY A 16 2.32 -11.15 -12.97
N HIS A 17 1.08 -11.01 -13.40
CA HIS A 17 0.43 -11.96 -14.32
C HIS A 17 1.10 -12.05 -15.70
N LYS A 18 1.75 -10.98 -16.16
CA LYS A 18 2.50 -10.98 -17.42
C LYS A 18 3.86 -11.65 -17.34
N GLN A 19 4.42 -11.78 -16.14
CA GLN A 19 5.77 -12.33 -15.93
C GLN A 19 6.85 -11.54 -16.70
N ASP A 20 6.64 -10.24 -16.90
CA ASP A 20 7.52 -9.34 -17.66
C ASP A 20 8.31 -8.47 -16.68
N MET A 21 9.54 -8.90 -16.36
CA MET A 21 10.42 -8.22 -15.42
C MET A 21 10.72 -6.76 -15.81
N PRO A 22 11.13 -6.44 -17.06
CA PRO A 22 11.37 -5.06 -17.46
C PRO A 22 10.14 -4.16 -17.26
N TRP A 23 8.96 -4.68 -17.60
CA TRP A 23 7.72 -3.92 -17.43
C TRP A 23 7.32 -3.78 -15.94
N ALA A 24 7.51 -4.82 -15.14
CA ALA A 24 7.28 -4.80 -13.70
C ALA A 24 8.14 -3.73 -13.01
N ILE A 25 9.44 -3.67 -13.32
CA ILE A 25 10.37 -2.64 -12.83
C ILE A 25 9.84 -1.26 -13.22
N LYS A 26 9.43 -1.08 -14.48
CA LYS A 26 8.91 0.21 -14.94
C LYS A 26 7.66 0.65 -14.18
N GLN A 27 6.75 -0.28 -13.85
CA GLN A 27 5.57 0.04 -13.05
C GLN A 27 5.94 0.46 -11.63
N LEU A 28 6.93 -0.17 -11.00
CA LEU A 28 7.42 0.23 -9.68
C LEU A 28 8.07 1.61 -9.70
N GLU A 29 8.89 1.93 -10.72
CA GLU A 29 9.48 3.26 -10.88
C GLU A 29 8.42 4.35 -11.05
N VAL A 30 7.37 4.08 -11.83
CA VAL A 30 6.25 5.01 -12.01
C VAL A 30 5.51 5.22 -10.69
N PHE A 31 5.22 4.13 -9.97
CA PHE A 31 4.52 4.19 -8.69
C PHE A 31 5.36 4.92 -7.62
N ASP A 32 6.67 4.69 -7.57
CA ASP A 32 7.58 5.43 -6.67
C ASP A 32 7.52 6.94 -6.93
N GLY A 33 7.48 7.34 -8.20
CA GLY A 33 7.30 8.75 -8.58
C GLY A 33 5.96 9.33 -8.11
N VAL A 34 4.87 8.57 -8.23
CA VAL A 34 3.53 8.96 -7.74
C VAL A 34 3.55 9.10 -6.22
N LEU A 35 4.09 8.11 -5.51
CA LEU A 35 4.19 8.13 -4.06
C LEU A 35 5.05 9.31 -3.57
N LYS A 36 6.17 9.58 -4.21
CA LYS A 36 7.00 10.75 -3.92
C LYS A 36 6.21 12.05 -4.07
N GLY A 37 5.47 12.22 -5.17
CA GLY A 37 4.64 13.39 -5.41
C GLY A 37 3.54 13.55 -4.34
N LEU A 38 2.89 12.46 -3.97
CA LEU A 38 1.88 12.44 -2.90
C LEU A 38 2.49 12.89 -1.58
N LEU A 39 3.55 12.23 -1.11
CA LEU A 39 4.15 12.48 0.20
C LEU A 39 4.77 13.88 0.30
N THR A 40 5.25 14.45 -0.80
CA THR A 40 5.79 15.83 -0.82
C THR A 40 4.71 16.88 -0.53
N ASN A 41 3.45 16.59 -0.87
CA ASN A 41 2.32 17.51 -0.72
C ASN A 41 1.37 17.11 0.41
N TRP A 42 1.69 16.07 1.17
CA TRP A 42 0.84 15.51 2.23
C TRP A 42 1.07 16.19 3.58
N ASN A 43 0.03 16.38 4.36
CA ASN A 43 0.17 16.91 5.71
C ASN A 43 0.57 15.78 6.68
N MET A 44 1.87 15.54 6.80
CA MET A 44 2.45 14.46 7.58
C MET A 44 2.23 14.59 9.10
N GLU A 45 1.79 15.74 9.60
CA GLU A 45 1.51 15.96 11.02
C GLU A 45 0.11 15.49 11.41
N ASN A 46 -0.87 15.65 10.51
CA ASN A 46 -2.27 15.39 10.82
C ASN A 46 -2.84 14.18 10.08
N ASP A 47 -2.30 13.86 8.91
CA ASP A 47 -2.84 12.84 8.04
C ASP A 47 -1.98 11.58 8.04
N LEU A 48 -2.51 10.49 7.51
CA LEU A 48 -1.82 9.23 7.32
C LEU A 48 -1.96 8.75 5.89
N VAL A 49 -0.84 8.38 5.26
CA VAL A 49 -0.84 7.59 4.04
C VAL A 49 -0.50 6.15 4.41
N LEU A 50 -1.37 5.22 4.03
CA LEU A 50 -1.17 3.78 4.20
C LEU A 50 -1.04 3.14 2.81
N LEU A 51 0.03 2.39 2.62
CA LEU A 51 0.27 1.58 1.43
C LEU A 51 0.30 0.11 1.82
N THR A 52 -0.51 -0.69 1.18
CA THR A 52 -0.50 -2.15 1.32
C THR A 52 -0.88 -2.82 0.00
N SER A 53 -0.89 -4.15 -0.03
CA SER A 53 -1.42 -4.96 -1.11
C SER A 53 -2.44 -5.95 -0.55
N ASP A 54 -3.36 -6.39 -1.37
CA ASP A 54 -4.38 -7.39 -1.04
C ASP A 54 -3.85 -8.83 -1.12
N HIS A 55 -2.78 -9.07 -1.91
CA HIS A 55 -2.12 -10.37 -2.05
C HIS A 55 -0.71 -10.22 -2.60
N GLY A 56 0.08 -11.28 -2.51
CA GLY A 56 1.37 -11.39 -3.18
C GLY A 56 1.19 -11.72 -4.68
N ASN A 57 2.08 -11.18 -5.51
CA ASN A 57 2.11 -11.41 -6.96
C ASN A 57 3.48 -11.06 -7.55
N MET A 58 3.84 -9.76 -7.56
CA MET A 58 5.03 -9.25 -8.27
C MET A 58 6.37 -9.70 -7.69
N GLU A 59 6.41 -10.16 -6.45
CA GLU A 59 7.63 -10.66 -5.82
C GLU A 59 8.10 -11.99 -6.41
N ASP A 60 7.24 -12.72 -7.14
CA ASP A 60 7.57 -13.95 -7.84
C ASP A 60 7.02 -13.94 -9.28
N LEU A 61 7.80 -13.43 -10.21
CA LEU A 61 7.47 -13.47 -11.64
C LEU A 61 7.69 -14.84 -12.29
N GLY A 62 8.05 -15.88 -11.53
CA GLY A 62 8.10 -17.26 -11.99
C GLY A 62 6.73 -17.90 -12.16
N THR A 63 5.68 -17.29 -11.63
CA THR A 63 4.29 -17.74 -11.73
C THR A 63 3.37 -16.65 -12.21
N ARG A 64 2.24 -17.04 -12.83
CA ARG A 64 1.11 -16.14 -13.15
C ARG A 64 0.04 -16.10 -12.06
N LYS A 65 0.25 -16.81 -10.96
CA LYS A 65 -0.73 -16.91 -9.87
C LYS A 65 -0.36 -15.93 -8.77
N HIS A 66 -1.34 -15.56 -7.99
CA HIS A 66 -1.10 -14.89 -6.71
C HIS A 66 -0.30 -15.83 -5.81
N THR A 67 0.50 -15.24 -4.93
CA THR A 67 1.34 -15.97 -3.99
C THR A 67 0.83 -15.81 -2.57
N ALA A 68 1.30 -16.66 -1.67
CA ALA A 68 1.04 -16.56 -0.24
C ALA A 68 2.11 -15.73 0.50
N ALA A 69 2.91 -14.94 -0.24
CA ALA A 69 3.90 -14.06 0.36
C ALA A 69 3.25 -12.99 1.23
N HIS A 70 3.96 -12.57 2.26
CA HIS A 70 3.53 -11.42 3.06
C HIS A 70 3.55 -10.15 2.21
N VAL A 71 2.50 -9.33 2.37
CA VAL A 71 2.39 -8.04 1.71
C VAL A 71 2.95 -6.92 2.59
N PRO A 72 3.42 -5.82 1.99
CA PRO A 72 3.90 -4.68 2.77
C PRO A 72 2.76 -3.98 3.49
N LEU A 73 3.06 -3.37 4.64
CA LEU A 73 2.24 -2.36 5.29
C LEU A 73 3.15 -1.16 5.57
N LEU A 74 3.06 -0.13 4.75
CA LEU A 74 3.87 1.08 4.88
C LEU A 74 2.99 2.23 5.35
N LEU A 75 3.44 2.94 6.38
CA LEU A 75 2.70 4.01 7.03
C LEU A 75 3.53 5.29 7.01
N PHE A 76 2.97 6.36 6.45
CA PHE A 76 3.59 7.67 6.37
C PHE A 76 2.70 8.71 7.07
N GLY A 77 3.20 9.35 8.10
CA GLY A 77 2.46 10.32 8.90
C GLY A 77 2.99 10.41 10.33
N ALA A 78 2.31 11.16 11.18
CA ALA A 78 2.67 11.31 12.59
C ALA A 78 2.73 9.96 13.32
N LYS A 79 3.64 9.84 14.28
CA LYS A 79 3.80 8.62 15.08
C LYS A 79 2.47 8.19 15.73
N THR A 80 1.72 9.14 16.27
CA THR A 80 0.41 8.88 16.91
C THR A 80 -0.58 8.18 15.99
N ASN A 81 -0.61 8.58 14.71
CA ASN A 81 -1.48 7.95 13.71
C ASN A 81 -0.97 6.56 13.30
N ARG A 82 0.36 6.39 13.19
CA ARG A 82 0.99 5.10 12.87
C ARG A 82 0.84 4.08 13.99
N ASP A 83 0.84 4.54 15.25
CA ASP A 83 0.73 3.66 16.43
C ASP A 83 -0.61 2.89 16.47
N ALA A 84 -1.66 3.39 15.81
CA ALA A 84 -2.92 2.67 15.64
C ALA A 84 -2.78 1.32 14.92
N PHE A 85 -1.69 1.11 14.18
CA PHE A 85 -1.42 -0.09 13.39
C PHE A 85 -0.37 -1.02 14.02
N THR A 86 0.08 -0.74 15.24
CA THR A 86 1.18 -1.49 15.89
C THR A 86 0.86 -2.98 16.02
N ASP A 87 -0.39 -3.33 16.31
CA ASP A 87 -0.83 -4.70 16.53
C ASP A 87 -1.41 -5.37 15.26
N VAL A 88 -1.34 -4.69 14.12
CA VAL A 88 -1.81 -5.26 12.84
C VAL A 88 -0.82 -6.29 12.35
N SER A 89 -1.21 -7.56 12.37
CA SER A 89 -0.39 -8.72 11.97
C SER A 89 -0.77 -9.29 10.60
N ASP A 90 -1.95 -8.96 10.10
CA ASP A 90 -2.46 -9.37 8.78
C ASP A 90 -3.48 -8.37 8.23
N LEU A 91 -3.94 -8.59 7.00
CA LEU A 91 -4.86 -7.68 6.30
C LEU A 91 -6.21 -7.49 7.01
N THR A 92 -6.66 -8.44 7.82
CA THR A 92 -7.94 -8.33 8.54
C THR A 92 -7.89 -7.27 9.65
N GLY A 93 -6.70 -6.94 10.14
CA GLY A 93 -6.47 -5.91 11.15
C GLY A 93 -6.46 -4.48 10.58
N VAL A 94 -6.27 -4.30 9.27
CA VAL A 94 -6.12 -2.96 8.65
C VAL A 94 -7.39 -2.13 8.79
N THR A 95 -8.54 -2.65 8.41
CA THR A 95 -9.82 -1.92 8.48
C THR A 95 -10.22 -1.55 9.92
N PRO A 96 -10.14 -2.46 10.92
CA PRO A 96 -10.38 -2.08 12.31
C PRO A 96 -9.46 -0.95 12.81
N ALA A 97 -8.16 -0.99 12.47
CA ALA A 97 -7.22 0.05 12.86
C ALA A 97 -7.56 1.40 12.21
N MET A 98 -7.92 1.42 10.93
CA MET A 98 -8.39 2.62 10.24
C MET A 98 -9.67 3.18 10.87
N SER A 99 -10.67 2.32 11.14
CA SER A 99 -11.92 2.73 11.78
C SER A 99 -11.67 3.38 13.13
N SER A 100 -10.82 2.76 13.95
CA SER A 100 -10.43 3.32 15.25
C SER A 100 -9.76 4.69 15.12
N LEU A 101 -8.85 4.84 14.14
CA LEU A 101 -8.17 6.11 13.88
C LEU A 101 -9.14 7.22 13.46
N LEU A 102 -10.20 6.88 12.71
CA LEU A 102 -11.23 7.81 12.24
C LEU A 102 -12.34 8.05 13.27
N GLY A 103 -12.32 7.35 14.41
CA GLY A 103 -13.34 7.48 15.44
C GLY A 103 -14.69 6.84 15.07
N LEU A 104 -14.65 5.80 14.26
CA LEU A 104 -15.82 5.04 13.78
C LEU A 104 -16.04 3.77 14.58
#